data_f1ca8afb3b1f86d9fdbf85e84d1feb9c
#
_entry.id   f1ca8afb3b1f86d9fdbf85e84d1feb9c
#
_cell.length_a   1.000
_cell.length_b   1.000
_cell.length_c   1.000
_cell.angle_alpha   90.00
_cell.angle_beta   90.00
_cell.angle_gamma   90.00
#
_symmetry.space_group_name_H-M   'P 1'
#
loop_
_entity.id
_entity.type
_entity.pdbx_description
1 polymer ?
#
loop_
_entity_poly.entity_id
_entity_poly.type
_entity_poly.pdbx_seq_one_letter_code
_entity_poly.pdbx_strand_id
1 'polypeptide(L)'
;MNDSRSIIATRKCGEIRYAVVSESTNDMSRVLGKFGLTPDASLLVEHDRESAFTILRELLWKDMAYDVECMPKSQAEEIAQSLLQQYGAPQSKYFSNGDWSRRESWNPLTESTFDAGLIVTGSDGTYFCIWFQDED
;
A
#
# COMPACT_ATOMS: atom_id res chain seq x y z
N MET A 1 17.33 -0.38 14.78
CA MET A 1 16.61 -0.07 13.55
C MET A 1 15.56 -1.15 13.30
N ASN A 2 14.33 -0.76 13.09
CA ASN A 2 13.26 -1.71 12.89
C ASN A 2 13.27 -2.26 11.46
N ASP A 3 13.27 -3.58 11.37
CA ASP A 3 13.10 -4.26 10.10
C ASP A 3 11.64 -4.10 9.66
N SER A 4 11.41 -3.73 8.41
CA SER A 4 10.07 -3.61 7.83
C SER A 4 9.23 -4.87 8.06
N ARG A 5 9.86 -6.04 7.98
CA ARG A 5 9.17 -7.33 8.20
C ARG A 5 8.61 -7.45 9.60
N SER A 6 9.42 -7.07 10.61
CA SER A 6 8.97 -7.12 12.01
C SER A 6 7.81 -6.17 12.25
N ILE A 7 7.88 -4.99 11.65
CA ILE A 7 6.88 -3.95 11.81
C ILE A 7 5.56 -4.41 11.20
N ILE A 8 5.59 -4.89 9.95
CA ILE A 8 4.39 -5.31 9.23
C ILE A 8 3.77 -6.54 9.88
N ALA A 9 4.58 -7.43 10.43
CA ALA A 9 4.11 -8.64 11.11
C ALA A 9 3.24 -8.34 12.34
N THR A 10 3.25 -7.12 12.86
CA THR A 10 2.41 -6.75 14.01
C THR A 10 0.94 -6.58 13.63
N ARG A 11 0.62 -6.45 12.33
CA ARG A 11 -0.79 -6.40 11.90
C ARG A 11 -1.38 -7.81 11.96
N LYS A 12 -2.39 -7.98 12.77
CA LYS A 12 -2.95 -9.32 13.10
C LYS A 12 -4.18 -9.68 12.27
N CYS A 13 -4.40 -8.98 11.17
CA CYS A 13 -5.55 -9.22 10.30
C CYS A 13 -5.08 -9.49 8.87
N GLY A 14 -5.79 -10.37 8.17
CA GLY A 14 -5.61 -10.58 6.74
C GLY A 14 -4.19 -10.92 6.33
N GLU A 15 -3.87 -10.56 5.09
CA GLU A 15 -2.57 -10.82 4.50
C GLU A 15 -1.95 -9.52 4.02
N ILE A 16 -0.64 -9.35 4.22
CA ILE A 16 0.11 -8.20 3.73
C ILE A 16 1.25 -8.72 2.85
N ARG A 17 1.39 -8.12 1.67
CA ARG A 17 2.54 -8.38 0.78
C ARG A 17 3.26 -7.07 0.55
N TYR A 18 4.58 -7.10 0.50
CA TYR A 18 5.37 -5.92 0.17
C TYR A 18 6.67 -6.32 -0.50
N ALA A 19 7.15 -5.45 -1.38
CA ALA A 19 8.41 -5.66 -2.09
C ALA A 19 8.85 -4.36 -2.75
N VAL A 20 10.13 -4.28 -3.07
CA VAL A 20 10.65 -3.25 -3.97
C VAL A 20 10.77 -3.89 -5.35
N VAL A 21 10.04 -3.34 -6.30
CA VAL A 21 10.02 -3.82 -7.68
C VAL A 21 10.91 -2.92 -8.53
N SER A 22 11.73 -3.50 -9.38
CA SER A 22 12.55 -2.76 -10.35
C SER A 22 11.91 -2.87 -11.73
N GLU A 23 11.73 -1.73 -12.39
CA GLU A 23 11.19 -1.66 -13.73
C GLU A 23 11.83 -0.50 -14.46
N SER A 24 12.49 -0.78 -15.57
CA SER A 24 13.25 0.23 -16.32
C SER A 24 12.36 1.19 -17.12
N THR A 25 11.10 0.81 -17.37
CA THR A 25 10.15 1.66 -18.06
C THR A 25 9.22 2.34 -17.06
N ASN A 26 8.49 3.37 -17.50
CA ASN A 26 7.51 4.04 -16.66
C ASN A 26 6.13 3.39 -16.73
N ASP A 27 6.07 2.14 -17.17
CA ASP A 27 4.81 1.42 -17.33
C ASP A 27 4.36 0.81 -16.01
N MET A 28 3.41 1.45 -15.35
CA MET A 28 2.88 0.97 -14.06
C MET A 28 2.17 -0.37 -14.17
N SER A 29 1.64 -0.72 -15.34
CA SER A 29 1.03 -2.04 -15.54
C SER A 29 2.08 -3.14 -15.38
N ARG A 30 3.30 -2.91 -15.85
CA ARG A 30 4.40 -3.87 -15.68
C ARG A 30 4.81 -3.99 -14.22
N VAL A 31 4.81 -2.87 -13.49
CA VAL A 31 5.10 -2.88 -12.04
C VAL A 31 4.06 -3.72 -11.31
N LEU A 32 2.79 -3.50 -11.60
CA LEU A 32 1.69 -4.28 -11.01
C LEU A 32 1.87 -5.77 -11.29
N GLY A 33 2.15 -6.15 -12.54
CA GLY A 33 2.34 -7.54 -12.91
C GLY A 33 3.52 -8.18 -12.20
N LYS A 34 4.64 -7.45 -12.07
CA LYS A 34 5.82 -7.96 -11.36
C LYS A 34 5.54 -8.18 -9.87
N PHE A 35 4.71 -7.32 -9.28
CA PHE A 35 4.34 -7.47 -7.88
C PHE A 35 3.26 -8.55 -7.67
N GLY A 36 2.63 -9.01 -8.75
CA GLY A 36 1.61 -10.06 -8.66
C GLY A 36 0.19 -9.54 -8.54
N LEU A 37 -0.06 -8.31 -8.98
CA LEU A 37 -1.39 -7.74 -9.04
C LEU A 37 -1.89 -7.73 -10.48
N THR A 38 -3.19 -7.47 -10.67
CA THR A 38 -3.76 -7.29 -12.00
C THR A 38 -3.00 -6.18 -12.74
N PRO A 39 -2.40 -6.47 -13.91
CA PRO A 39 -1.51 -5.52 -14.59
C PRO A 39 -2.29 -4.48 -15.41
N ASP A 40 -3.13 -3.70 -14.75
CA ASP A 40 -3.96 -2.68 -15.37
C ASP A 40 -3.80 -1.36 -14.61
N ALA A 41 -2.90 -0.51 -15.09
CA ALA A 41 -2.60 0.76 -14.45
C ALA A 41 -3.78 1.74 -14.48
N SER A 42 -4.78 1.50 -15.35
CA SER A 42 -5.96 2.35 -15.38
C SER A 42 -6.82 2.24 -14.12
N LEU A 43 -6.59 1.20 -13.32
CA LEU A 43 -7.28 1.00 -12.04
C LEU A 43 -6.63 1.76 -10.89
N LEU A 44 -5.49 2.41 -11.13
CA LEU A 44 -4.76 3.15 -10.10
C LEU A 44 -5.21 4.61 -10.06
N VAL A 45 -5.18 5.17 -8.85
CA VAL A 45 -5.47 6.59 -8.58
C VAL A 45 -4.23 7.19 -7.93
N GLU A 46 -3.78 8.33 -8.44
CA GLU A 46 -2.62 9.01 -7.88
C GLU A 46 -3.03 9.82 -6.66
N HIS A 47 -2.18 9.80 -5.62
CA HIS A 47 -2.37 10.52 -4.37
C HIS A 47 -1.15 11.36 -4.05
N ASP A 48 -1.35 12.40 -3.21
CA ASP A 48 -0.23 13.11 -2.63
C ASP A 48 0.28 12.37 -1.39
N ARG A 49 1.37 12.86 -0.80
CA ARG A 49 1.99 12.20 0.36
C ARG A 49 1.04 12.14 1.57
N GLU A 50 0.26 13.19 1.80
CA GLU A 50 -0.67 13.23 2.92
C GLU A 50 -1.77 12.18 2.77
N SER A 51 -2.37 12.09 1.58
CA SER A 51 -3.37 11.05 1.29
C SER A 51 -2.76 9.66 1.38
N ALA A 52 -1.54 9.48 0.87
CA ALA A 52 -0.83 8.20 0.93
C ALA A 52 -0.61 7.77 2.39
N PHE A 53 -0.21 8.69 3.24
CA PHE A 53 -0.04 8.42 4.66
C PHE A 53 -1.35 7.96 5.30
N THR A 54 -2.44 8.68 5.02
CA THR A 54 -3.76 8.36 5.59
C THR A 54 -4.23 6.99 5.11
N ILE A 55 -4.09 6.69 3.82
CA ILE A 55 -4.47 5.39 3.28
C ILE A 55 -3.68 4.28 3.97
N LEU A 56 -2.37 4.42 4.05
CA LEU A 56 -1.51 3.39 4.63
C LEU A 56 -1.81 3.20 6.12
N ARG A 57 -1.99 4.31 6.87
CA ARG A 57 -2.37 4.23 8.28
C ARG A 57 -3.67 3.47 8.47
N GLU A 58 -4.70 3.79 7.68
CA GLU A 58 -6.00 3.14 7.81
C GLU A 58 -5.92 1.65 7.48
N LEU A 59 -5.16 1.28 6.46
CA LEU A 59 -5.00 -0.12 6.09
C LEU A 59 -4.23 -0.93 7.14
N LEU A 60 -3.24 -0.30 7.78
CA LEU A 60 -2.51 -0.95 8.86
C LEU A 60 -3.36 -1.08 10.13
N TRP A 61 -4.13 -0.06 10.43
CA TRP A 61 -4.88 0.06 11.68
C TRP A 61 -6.08 -0.89 11.74
N LYS A 62 -6.90 -0.92 10.67
CA LYS A 62 -8.16 -1.66 10.69
C LYS A 62 -8.28 -2.56 9.47
N ASP A 63 -8.97 -3.69 9.64
CA ASP A 63 -9.26 -4.52 8.49
C ASP A 63 -10.36 -3.89 7.63
N MET A 64 -10.37 -4.24 6.35
CA MET A 64 -11.30 -3.65 5.39
C MET A 64 -12.70 -4.27 5.46
N ALA A 65 -12.80 -5.50 5.95
CA ALA A 65 -14.07 -6.24 5.94
C ALA A 65 -14.96 -5.87 7.11
N TYR A 66 -14.40 -5.79 8.32
CA TYR A 66 -15.19 -5.63 9.55
C TYR A 66 -14.84 -4.38 10.35
N ASP A 67 -13.88 -3.60 9.89
CA ASP A 67 -13.45 -2.36 10.56
C ASP A 67 -12.94 -2.62 11.98
N VAL A 68 -12.37 -3.79 12.22
CA VAL A 68 -11.81 -4.19 13.51
C VAL A 68 -10.34 -3.76 13.57
N GLU A 69 -9.90 -3.28 14.73
CA GLU A 69 -8.51 -2.89 14.92
C GLU A 69 -7.56 -4.08 14.77
N CYS A 70 -6.56 -3.92 13.90
CA CYS A 70 -5.50 -4.91 13.68
C CYS A 70 -4.25 -4.58 14.48
N MET A 71 -4.12 -3.33 14.92
CA MET A 71 -3.07 -2.82 15.79
C MET A 71 -3.52 -1.48 16.35
N PRO A 72 -2.88 -0.95 17.40
CA PRO A 72 -3.21 0.40 17.89
C PRO A 72 -2.98 1.46 16.82
N LYS A 73 -3.82 2.48 16.80
CA LYS A 73 -3.74 3.56 15.80
C LYS A 73 -2.38 4.25 15.81
N SER A 74 -1.84 4.51 17.00
CA SER A 74 -0.52 5.16 17.13
C SER A 74 0.59 4.33 16.51
N GLN A 75 0.52 3.01 16.62
CA GLN A 75 1.48 2.11 16.00
C GLN A 75 1.35 2.15 14.48
N ALA A 76 0.11 2.13 13.97
CA ALA A 76 -0.14 2.23 12.53
C ALA A 76 0.42 3.55 11.96
N GLU A 77 0.28 4.65 12.70
CA GLU A 77 0.82 5.95 12.28
C GLU A 77 2.35 5.91 12.21
N GLU A 78 3.01 5.32 13.22
CA GLU A 78 4.47 5.19 13.24
C GLU A 78 4.98 4.35 12.07
N ILE A 79 4.32 3.24 11.80
CA ILE A 79 4.71 2.36 10.70
C ILE A 79 4.52 3.06 9.36
N ALA A 80 3.38 3.70 9.16
CA ALA A 80 3.10 4.41 7.91
C ALA A 80 4.13 5.52 7.67
N GLN A 81 4.45 6.28 8.70
CA GLN A 81 5.44 7.35 8.59
C GLN A 81 6.83 6.80 8.27
N SER A 82 7.23 5.72 8.94
CA SER A 82 8.53 5.07 8.71
C SER A 82 8.66 4.56 7.28
N LEU A 83 7.61 3.92 6.76
CA LEU A 83 7.63 3.39 5.40
C LEU A 83 7.72 4.51 4.37
N LEU A 84 6.98 5.61 4.56
CA LEU A 84 7.04 6.73 3.64
C LEU A 84 8.37 7.47 3.72
N GLN A 85 9.01 7.52 4.90
CA GLN A 85 10.35 8.09 5.03
C GLN A 85 11.39 7.22 4.35
N GLN A 86 11.26 5.90 4.50
CA GLN A 86 12.24 4.96 3.95
C GLN A 86 12.16 4.89 2.41
N TYR A 87 10.96 4.87 1.84
CA TYR A 87 10.76 4.62 0.42
C TYR A 87 10.33 5.85 -0.38
N GLY A 88 9.82 6.88 0.28
CA GLY A 88 9.39 8.10 -0.40
C GLY A 88 10.50 9.13 -0.46
N ALA A 89 10.54 9.88 -1.56
CA ALA A 89 11.45 11.00 -1.76
C ALA A 89 10.60 12.23 -2.09
N PRO A 90 11.17 13.46 -2.07
CA PRO A 90 10.38 14.66 -2.37
C PRO A 90 9.66 14.61 -3.71
N GLN A 91 10.26 13.95 -4.72
CA GLN A 91 9.67 13.84 -6.05
C GLN A 91 8.86 12.56 -6.26
N SER A 92 8.71 11.71 -5.23
CA SER A 92 7.97 10.45 -5.36
C SER A 92 6.51 10.70 -5.64
N LYS A 93 5.91 9.80 -6.42
CA LYS A 93 4.47 9.74 -6.64
C LYS A 93 3.90 8.56 -5.88
N TYR A 94 2.63 8.65 -5.54
CA TYR A 94 1.95 7.66 -4.73
C TYR A 94 0.68 7.21 -5.45
N PHE A 95 0.47 5.90 -5.54
CA PHE A 95 -0.69 5.33 -6.24
C PHE A 95 -1.37 4.30 -5.36
N SER A 96 -2.71 4.27 -5.43
CA SER A 96 -3.52 3.25 -4.79
C SER A 96 -4.64 2.86 -5.74
N ASN A 97 -5.43 1.87 -5.37
CA ASN A 97 -6.56 1.42 -6.19
C ASN A 97 -7.87 2.13 -5.84
N GLY A 98 -7.80 3.26 -5.20
CA GLY A 98 -8.92 4.09 -4.78
C GLY A 98 -8.50 5.01 -3.67
N ASP A 99 -9.47 5.56 -2.93
CA ASP A 99 -9.18 6.37 -1.74
C ASP A 99 -9.76 5.68 -0.51
N TRP A 100 -9.00 4.75 0.05
CA TRP A 100 -9.45 4.00 1.22
C TRP A 100 -9.62 4.88 2.47
N SER A 101 -8.95 6.04 2.49
CA SER A 101 -9.08 6.95 3.63
C SER A 101 -10.51 7.48 3.79
N ARG A 102 -11.27 7.53 2.70
CA ARG A 102 -12.66 7.99 2.69
C ARG A 102 -13.66 6.85 2.63
N ARG A 103 -13.19 5.61 2.62
CA ARG A 103 -14.03 4.42 2.48
C ARG A 103 -14.88 4.44 1.20
N GLU A 104 -14.38 5.12 0.18
CA GLU A 104 -15.03 5.17 -1.14
C GLU A 104 -14.71 3.89 -1.93
N SER A 105 -15.38 3.72 -3.06
CA SER A 105 -15.18 2.56 -3.90
C SER A 105 -13.73 2.46 -4.37
N TRP A 106 -13.27 1.24 -4.50
CA TRP A 106 -11.91 0.94 -4.97
C TRP A 106 -12.01 -0.06 -6.12
N ASN A 107 -10.92 -0.16 -6.89
CA ASN A 107 -10.81 -1.10 -7.99
C ASN A 107 -10.00 -2.32 -7.55
N PRO A 108 -10.59 -3.52 -7.43
CA PRO A 108 -9.85 -4.68 -6.95
C PRO A 108 -8.72 -5.06 -7.92
N LEU A 109 -7.56 -5.38 -7.36
CA LEU A 109 -6.39 -5.82 -8.12
C LEU A 109 -5.96 -7.24 -7.77
N THR A 110 -6.73 -7.93 -6.91
CA THR A 110 -6.52 -9.32 -6.54
C THR A 110 -7.86 -10.05 -6.56
N GLU A 111 -7.83 -11.35 -6.25
CA GLU A 111 -9.05 -12.16 -6.11
C GLU A 111 -9.65 -12.08 -4.71
N SER A 112 -9.01 -11.38 -3.79
CA SER A 112 -9.53 -11.23 -2.43
C SER A 112 -10.82 -10.40 -2.42
N THR A 113 -11.65 -10.61 -1.41
CA THR A 113 -12.89 -9.85 -1.24
C THR A 113 -12.61 -8.36 -1.09
N PHE A 114 -11.60 -8.03 -0.30
CA PHE A 114 -11.15 -6.65 -0.10
C PHE A 114 -9.64 -6.58 -0.34
N ASP A 115 -9.20 -5.69 -1.21
CA ASP A 115 -7.78 -5.44 -1.39
C ASP A 115 -7.53 -3.96 -1.62
N ALA A 116 -6.45 -3.46 -1.05
CA ALA A 116 -6.00 -2.09 -1.23
C ALA A 116 -4.54 -1.99 -0.79
N GLY A 117 -3.88 -0.98 -1.27
CA GLY A 117 -2.48 -0.77 -0.90
C GLY A 117 -1.92 0.51 -1.45
N LEU A 118 -0.60 0.53 -1.57
CA LEU A 118 0.10 1.72 -1.99
C LEU A 118 1.32 1.33 -2.83
N ILE A 119 1.56 2.11 -3.87
CA ILE A 119 2.77 2.03 -4.67
C ILE A 119 3.47 3.38 -4.57
N VAL A 120 4.73 3.38 -4.16
CA VAL A 120 5.55 4.59 -4.02
C VAL A 120 6.65 4.55 -5.06
N THR A 121 6.70 5.53 -5.95
CA THR A 121 7.77 5.58 -6.94
C THR A 121 9.06 6.02 -6.25
N GLY A 122 10.13 5.29 -6.52
CA GLY A 122 11.45 5.63 -6.03
C GLY A 122 12.32 6.22 -7.13
N SER A 123 13.61 6.32 -6.86
CA SER A 123 14.60 6.72 -7.86
C SER A 123 15.05 5.50 -8.67
N ASP A 124 15.62 5.74 -9.85
CA ASP A 124 16.28 4.72 -10.66
C ASP A 124 15.40 3.51 -11.01
N GLY A 125 14.11 3.76 -11.26
CA GLY A 125 13.19 2.70 -11.68
C GLY A 125 12.81 1.73 -10.59
N THR A 126 12.85 2.15 -9.33
CA THR A 126 12.39 1.33 -8.22
C THR A 126 11.00 1.76 -7.77
N TYR A 127 10.23 0.80 -7.28
CA TYR A 127 8.85 1.03 -6.84
C TYR A 127 8.61 0.21 -5.57
N PHE A 128 8.30 0.88 -4.47
CA PHE A 128 7.91 0.18 -3.26
C PHE A 128 6.42 -0.13 -3.32
N CYS A 129 6.07 -1.41 -3.23
CA CYS A 129 4.69 -1.86 -3.29
C CYS A 129 4.32 -2.54 -1.98
N ILE A 130 3.18 -2.16 -1.41
CA ILE A 130 2.61 -2.82 -0.24
C ILE A 130 1.12 -3.00 -0.49
N TRP A 131 0.61 -4.21 -0.25
CA TRP A 131 -0.77 -4.54 -0.55
C TRP A 131 -1.38 -5.36 0.56
N PHE A 132 -2.59 -5.01 0.93
CA PHE A 132 -3.36 -5.63 2.01
C PHE A 132 -4.53 -6.40 1.40
N GLN A 133 -4.74 -7.63 1.86
CA GLN A 133 -5.83 -8.49 1.40
C GLN A 133 -6.59 -8.98 2.62
N ASP A 134 -7.86 -8.57 2.73
CA ASP A 134 -8.73 -8.94 3.83
C ASP A 134 -9.95 -9.68 3.28
N GLU A 135 -10.41 -10.67 4.02
CA GLU A 135 -11.58 -11.48 3.64
C GLU A 135 -12.68 -11.31 4.69
N ASP A 136 -13.94 -11.37 4.23
CA ASP A 136 -15.08 -11.37 5.14
C ASP A 136 -15.52 -12.78 5.54
#